data_969576515b7e8fc8ec07e7411fa3527d
#
_entry.id   969576515b7e8fc8ec07e7411fa3527d
#
_cell.length_a   1.000
_cell.length_b   1.000
_cell.length_c   1.000
_cell.angle_alpha   90.00
_cell.angle_beta   90.00
_cell.angle_gamma   90.00
#
_symmetry.space_group_name_H-M   'P 1'
#
loop_
_entity.id
_entity.type
_entity.pdbx_description
1 polymer ?
#
loop_
_entity_poly.entity_id
_entity_poly.type
_entity_poly.pdbx_seq_one_letter_code
_entity_poly.pdbx_strand_id
1 'polypeptide(L)'
;MAAFENLSDKLQNIFKNLKGKGRLSEADVKAALKEVKMALLEADVNFKVVKNFVNTIQERAVGQDVLNSLTPGQMVIKIVNEELVNLLGGTTVELQLKPANEITVIMLCGLQGAGKTTAAAKLASRLKSKGRKPLLVACDIYRPAAIEQLQINANKV
;
A
#
# COMPACT_ATOMS: atom_id res chain seq x y z
N MET A 1 4.34 -3.82 -11.96
CA MET A 1 3.58 -2.57 -11.86
C MET A 1 2.16 -2.73 -12.39
N ALA A 2 1.91 -3.45 -13.49
CA ALA A 2 0.56 -3.64 -14.06
C ALA A 2 -0.54 -4.16 -13.10
N ALA A 3 -0.23 -5.00 -12.13
CA ALA A 3 -1.23 -5.53 -11.19
C ALA A 3 -1.79 -4.45 -10.23
N PHE A 4 -0.95 -3.51 -9.78
CA PHE A 4 -1.40 -2.43 -8.91
C PHE A 4 -2.14 -1.32 -9.67
N GLU A 5 -1.77 -1.05 -10.92
CA GLU A 5 -2.52 -0.13 -11.78
C GLU A 5 -3.93 -0.65 -11.99
N ASN A 6 -4.07 -1.94 -12.30
CA ASN A 6 -5.37 -2.59 -12.47
C ASN A 6 -6.23 -2.56 -11.18
N LEU A 7 -5.64 -2.81 -10.00
CA LEU A 7 -6.35 -2.72 -8.71
C LEU A 7 -6.80 -1.28 -8.42
N SER A 8 -5.91 -0.30 -8.62
CA SER A 8 -6.23 1.12 -8.41
C SER A 8 -7.39 1.57 -9.30
N ASP A 9 -7.35 1.24 -10.58
CA ASP A 9 -8.40 1.60 -11.53
C ASP A 9 -9.75 0.95 -11.19
N LYS A 10 -9.74 -0.32 -10.79
CA LYS A 10 -10.95 -1.01 -10.33
C LYS A 10 -11.55 -0.35 -9.10
N LEU A 11 -10.74 -0.07 -8.09
CA LEU A 11 -11.21 0.61 -6.87
C LEU A 11 -11.72 2.02 -7.17
N GLN A 12 -11.05 2.79 -8.03
CA GLN A 12 -11.49 4.12 -8.46
C GLN A 12 -12.85 4.07 -9.16
N ASN A 13 -13.06 3.10 -10.05
CA ASN A 13 -14.33 2.93 -10.75
C ASN A 13 -15.46 2.57 -9.79
N ILE A 14 -15.24 1.64 -8.85
CA ILE A 14 -16.21 1.28 -7.81
C ILE A 14 -16.60 2.53 -6.99
N PHE A 15 -15.61 3.30 -6.57
CA PHE A 15 -15.83 4.50 -5.76
C PHE A 15 -16.50 5.64 -6.55
N LYS A 16 -16.21 5.77 -7.85
CA LYS A 16 -16.90 6.72 -8.72
C LYS A 16 -18.39 6.39 -8.84
N ASN A 17 -18.72 5.12 -8.97
CA ASN A 17 -20.10 4.65 -9.03
C ASN A 17 -20.85 4.91 -7.71
N LEU A 18 -20.19 4.73 -6.56
CA LEU A 18 -20.77 5.05 -5.25
C LEU A 18 -21.00 6.55 -5.06
N LYS A 19 -20.05 7.39 -5.48
CA LYS A 19 -20.19 8.86 -5.39
C LYS A 19 -21.34 9.41 -6.22
N GLY A 20 -21.65 8.79 -7.34
CA GLY A 20 -22.71 9.22 -8.24
C GLY A 20 -24.13 8.97 -7.70
N LYS A 21 -24.30 8.18 -6.63
CA LYS A 21 -25.59 7.87 -6.04
C LYS A 21 -25.88 8.85 -4.89
N GLY A 22 -26.95 9.63 -5.05
CA GLY A 22 -27.38 10.58 -4.01
C GLY A 22 -27.93 9.91 -2.74
N ARG A 23 -28.44 8.68 -2.85
CA ARG A 23 -28.83 7.80 -1.74
C ARG A 23 -28.22 6.42 -1.94
N LEU A 24 -27.79 5.79 -0.85
CA LEU A 24 -27.32 4.42 -0.85
C LEU A 24 -28.24 3.54 -0.01
N SER A 25 -28.58 2.39 -0.55
CA SER A 25 -29.22 1.32 0.19
C SER A 25 -28.14 0.35 0.73
N GLU A 26 -28.51 -0.46 1.72
CA GLU A 26 -27.65 -1.56 2.19
C GLU A 26 -27.24 -2.50 1.05
N ALA A 27 -28.14 -2.75 0.09
CA ALA A 27 -27.87 -3.57 -1.06
C ALA A 27 -26.80 -2.97 -1.98
N ASP A 28 -26.80 -1.64 -2.18
CA ASP A 28 -25.79 -0.93 -2.95
C ASP A 28 -24.41 -1.04 -2.31
N VAL A 29 -24.33 -0.88 -0.97
CA VAL A 29 -23.08 -1.03 -0.22
C VAL A 29 -22.56 -2.46 -0.34
N LYS A 30 -23.41 -3.47 -0.14
CA LYS A 30 -23.04 -4.89 -0.27
C LYS A 30 -22.55 -5.22 -1.69
N ALA A 31 -23.20 -4.69 -2.73
CA ALA A 31 -22.78 -4.88 -4.11
C ALA A 31 -21.38 -4.29 -4.36
N ALA A 32 -21.16 -3.05 -3.96
CA ALA A 32 -19.84 -2.40 -4.09
C ALA A 32 -18.73 -3.13 -3.30
N LEU A 33 -19.02 -3.58 -2.08
CA LEU A 33 -18.05 -4.34 -1.29
C LEU A 33 -17.75 -5.73 -1.89
N LYS A 34 -18.69 -6.34 -2.60
CA LYS A 34 -18.43 -7.56 -3.38
C LYS A 34 -17.43 -7.30 -4.51
N GLU A 35 -17.56 -6.17 -5.22
CA GLU A 35 -16.61 -5.79 -6.26
C GLU A 35 -15.22 -5.49 -5.67
N VAL A 36 -15.15 -4.76 -4.54
CA VAL A 36 -13.89 -4.53 -3.79
C VAL A 36 -13.24 -5.86 -3.39
N LYS A 37 -14.02 -6.80 -2.88
CA LYS A 37 -13.55 -8.15 -2.53
C LYS A 37 -12.91 -8.85 -3.73
N MET A 38 -13.58 -8.83 -4.88
CA MET A 38 -13.07 -9.47 -6.09
C MET A 38 -11.79 -8.81 -6.59
N ALA A 39 -11.75 -7.47 -6.60
CA ALA A 39 -10.57 -6.73 -7.02
C ALA A 39 -9.33 -7.05 -6.14
N LEU A 40 -9.50 -7.17 -4.82
CA LEU A 40 -8.43 -7.54 -3.90
C LEU A 40 -7.97 -8.99 -4.09
N LEU A 41 -8.90 -9.93 -4.32
CA LEU A 41 -8.55 -11.34 -4.58
C LEU A 41 -7.81 -11.51 -5.92
N GLU A 42 -8.20 -10.78 -6.95
CA GLU A 42 -7.50 -10.75 -8.25
C GLU A 42 -6.10 -10.12 -8.15
N ALA A 43 -5.86 -9.30 -7.14
CA ALA A 43 -4.56 -8.74 -6.79
C ALA A 43 -3.74 -9.66 -5.84
N ASP A 44 -4.10 -10.94 -5.73
CA ASP A 44 -3.45 -11.94 -4.89
C ASP A 44 -3.42 -11.63 -3.38
N VAL A 45 -4.35 -10.81 -2.89
CA VAL A 45 -4.49 -10.57 -1.45
C VAL A 45 -5.07 -11.82 -0.76
N ASN A 46 -4.50 -12.20 0.37
CA ASN A 46 -4.92 -13.39 1.11
C ASN A 46 -6.43 -13.38 1.44
N PHE A 47 -7.13 -14.48 1.15
CA PHE A 47 -8.57 -14.60 1.31
C PHE A 47 -9.08 -14.26 2.73
N LYS A 48 -8.36 -14.69 3.79
CA LYS A 48 -8.75 -14.41 5.18
C LYS A 48 -8.68 -12.91 5.47
N VAL A 49 -7.64 -12.25 4.97
CA VAL A 49 -7.44 -10.80 5.11
C VAL A 49 -8.58 -10.06 4.40
N VAL A 50 -8.86 -10.41 3.14
CA VAL A 50 -9.94 -9.80 2.36
C VAL A 50 -11.30 -10.00 3.01
N LYS A 51 -11.58 -11.20 3.52
CA LYS A 51 -12.84 -11.51 4.21
C LYS A 51 -13.04 -10.64 5.44
N ASN A 52 -12.02 -10.56 6.31
CA ASN A 52 -12.10 -9.76 7.53
C ASN A 52 -12.27 -8.28 7.19
N PHE A 53 -11.47 -7.76 6.28
CA PHE A 53 -11.52 -6.38 5.79
C PHE A 53 -12.93 -6.00 5.29
N VAL A 54 -13.50 -6.80 4.40
CA VAL A 54 -14.84 -6.55 3.84
C VAL A 54 -15.92 -6.62 4.90
N ASN A 55 -15.85 -7.59 5.82
CA ASN A 55 -16.82 -7.70 6.92
C ASN A 55 -16.79 -6.47 7.83
N THR A 56 -15.60 -6.03 8.25
CA THR A 56 -15.45 -4.84 9.10
C THR A 56 -16.00 -3.59 8.42
N ILE A 57 -15.72 -3.42 7.11
CA ILE A 57 -16.29 -2.29 6.37
C ILE A 57 -17.81 -2.41 6.26
N GLN A 58 -18.34 -3.59 5.98
CA GLN A 58 -19.79 -3.79 5.87
C GLN A 58 -20.51 -3.44 7.17
N GLU A 59 -20.02 -3.89 8.33
CA GLU A 59 -20.59 -3.57 9.64
C GLU A 59 -20.63 -2.06 9.88
N ARG A 60 -19.58 -1.34 9.52
CA ARG A 60 -19.49 0.12 9.67
C ARG A 60 -20.31 0.89 8.64
N ALA A 61 -20.35 0.41 7.39
CA ALA A 61 -20.96 1.13 6.26
C ALA A 61 -22.48 0.97 6.17
N VAL A 62 -23.07 -0.05 6.81
CA VAL A 62 -24.50 -0.32 6.83
C VAL A 62 -25.20 0.42 7.98
N GLY A 63 -24.47 1.11 8.85
CA GLY A 63 -25.03 1.89 9.95
C GLY A 63 -25.96 3.01 9.44
N GLN A 64 -27.03 3.26 10.18
CA GLN A 64 -28.04 4.28 9.87
C GLN A 64 -27.42 5.68 9.66
N ASP A 65 -26.39 6.01 10.42
CA ASP A 65 -25.68 7.29 10.33
C ASP A 65 -24.97 7.49 8.98
N VAL A 66 -24.52 6.39 8.36
CA VAL A 66 -23.86 6.41 7.04
C VAL A 66 -24.90 6.51 5.94
N LEU A 67 -25.93 5.67 5.98
CA LEU A 67 -26.96 5.60 4.93
C LEU A 67 -27.83 6.86 4.86
N ASN A 68 -28.09 7.49 6.02
CA ASN A 68 -28.87 8.72 6.14
C ASN A 68 -28.04 10.00 6.03
N SER A 69 -26.72 9.91 5.82
CA SER A 69 -25.88 11.10 5.64
C SER A 69 -26.17 11.82 4.32
N LEU A 70 -25.83 13.11 4.24
CA LEU A 70 -25.96 13.90 3.01
C LEU A 70 -25.02 13.40 1.89
N THR A 71 -23.95 12.66 2.25
CA THR A 71 -22.94 12.14 1.32
C THR A 71 -22.58 10.69 1.62
N PRO A 72 -23.54 9.74 1.54
CA PRO A 72 -23.33 8.36 1.97
C PRO A 72 -22.20 7.66 1.18
N GLY A 73 -22.08 7.93 -0.11
CA GLY A 73 -21.00 7.37 -0.93
C GLY A 73 -19.61 7.82 -0.47
N GLN A 74 -19.46 9.08 -0.04
CA GLN A 74 -18.19 9.58 0.50
C GLN A 74 -17.89 8.98 1.88
N MET A 75 -18.92 8.77 2.70
CA MET A 75 -18.75 8.11 4.00
C MET A 75 -18.27 6.67 3.86
N VAL A 76 -18.82 5.89 2.92
CA VAL A 76 -18.35 4.52 2.63
C VAL A 76 -16.89 4.53 2.17
N ILE A 77 -16.51 5.45 1.27
CA ILE A 77 -15.12 5.56 0.80
C ILE A 77 -14.18 5.92 1.95
N LYS A 78 -14.60 6.83 2.84
CA LYS A 78 -13.83 7.18 4.05
C LYS A 78 -13.60 5.96 4.93
N ILE A 79 -14.66 5.16 5.19
CA ILE A 79 -14.55 3.93 5.98
C ILE A 79 -13.58 2.94 5.33
N VAL A 80 -13.66 2.74 4.00
CA VAL A 80 -12.72 1.86 3.27
C VAL A 80 -11.28 2.36 3.42
N ASN A 81 -11.05 3.67 3.30
CA ASN A 81 -9.72 4.24 3.46
C ASN A 81 -9.18 4.06 4.89
N GLU A 82 -9.99 4.30 5.91
CA GLU A 82 -9.62 4.09 7.31
C GLU A 82 -9.25 2.62 7.57
N GLU A 83 -10.04 1.68 7.07
CA GLU A 83 -9.76 0.25 7.25
C GLU A 83 -8.52 -0.20 6.46
N LEU A 84 -8.23 0.39 5.29
CA LEU A 84 -6.97 0.14 4.59
C LEU A 84 -5.77 0.66 5.40
N VAL A 85 -5.86 1.85 5.97
CA VAL A 85 -4.80 2.40 6.83
C VAL A 85 -4.58 1.51 8.05
N ASN A 86 -5.65 1.05 8.71
CA ASN A 86 -5.58 0.13 9.85
C ASN A 86 -4.93 -1.20 9.46
N LEU A 87 -5.33 -1.77 8.32
CA LEU A 87 -4.79 -3.02 7.79
C LEU A 87 -3.27 -2.92 7.48
N LEU A 88 -2.82 -1.76 7.02
CA LEU A 88 -1.42 -1.48 6.71
C LEU A 88 -0.58 -1.09 7.95
N GLY A 89 -1.19 -1.07 9.14
CA GLY A 89 -0.50 -0.85 10.42
C GLY A 89 -0.80 0.49 11.10
N GLY A 90 -1.62 1.36 10.50
CA GLY A 90 -2.11 2.61 11.09
C GLY A 90 -1.07 3.72 11.25
N THR A 91 0.09 3.43 11.81
CA THR A 91 1.15 4.40 12.07
C THR A 91 2.47 4.02 11.39
N THR A 92 3.24 5.03 11.00
CA THR A 92 4.58 4.80 10.45
C THR A 92 5.53 4.34 11.55
N VAL A 93 6.20 3.21 11.33
CA VAL A 93 7.26 2.71 12.21
C VAL A 93 8.60 3.20 11.68
N GLU A 94 9.38 3.87 12.54
CA GLU A 94 10.74 4.29 12.20
C GLU A 94 11.69 3.09 12.22
N LEU A 95 12.71 3.15 11.33
CA LEU A 95 13.76 2.15 11.32
C LEU A 95 14.57 2.20 12.63
N GLN A 96 14.66 1.08 13.32
CA GLN A 96 15.51 0.95 14.51
C GLN A 96 16.96 0.82 14.07
N LEU A 97 17.67 1.94 14.07
CA LEU A 97 19.09 1.99 13.75
C LEU A 97 19.92 1.85 15.04
N LYS A 98 21.01 1.12 14.92
CA LYS A 98 22.00 1.02 16.01
C LYS A 98 22.66 2.39 16.29
N PRO A 99 23.30 2.55 17.47
CA PRO A 99 24.13 3.71 17.78
C PRO A 99 25.16 4.01 16.69
N ALA A 100 25.68 5.24 16.62
CA ALA A 100 26.56 5.72 15.55
C ALA A 100 27.91 4.99 15.48
N ASN A 101 28.34 4.36 16.56
CA ASN A 101 29.55 3.55 16.67
C ASN A 101 29.36 2.09 16.24
N GLU A 102 28.15 1.69 15.90
CA GLU A 102 27.82 0.35 15.44
C GLU A 102 27.27 0.36 14.02
N ILE A 103 27.47 -0.77 13.30
CA ILE A 103 26.94 -0.94 11.95
C ILE A 103 25.53 -1.52 12.01
N THR A 104 24.59 -0.84 11.37
CA THR A 104 23.25 -1.39 11.08
C THR A 104 23.25 -1.99 9.68
N VAL A 105 22.98 -3.28 9.57
CA VAL A 105 22.84 -3.97 8.28
C VAL A 105 21.37 -4.05 7.92
N ILE A 106 20.99 -3.52 6.75
CA ILE A 106 19.63 -3.57 6.21
C ILE A 106 19.65 -4.37 4.92
N MET A 107 18.99 -5.53 4.91
CA MET A 107 18.89 -6.39 3.73
C MET A 107 17.53 -6.21 3.05
N LEU A 108 17.55 -5.77 1.77
CA LEU A 108 16.35 -5.63 0.95
C LEU A 108 16.09 -6.90 0.14
N CYS A 109 15.03 -7.61 0.50
CA CYS A 109 14.62 -8.85 -0.15
C CYS A 109 13.35 -8.65 -0.97
N GLY A 110 13.16 -9.45 -2.01
CA GLY A 110 11.96 -9.44 -2.85
C GLY A 110 12.19 -10.02 -4.24
N LEU A 111 11.12 -10.21 -4.98
CA LEU A 111 11.15 -10.73 -6.35
C LEU A 111 11.85 -9.77 -7.32
N GLN A 112 12.21 -10.28 -8.50
CA GLN A 112 12.74 -9.44 -9.57
C GLN A 112 11.71 -8.37 -9.96
N GLY A 113 12.17 -7.15 -10.21
CA GLY A 113 11.28 -6.02 -10.55
C GLY A 113 10.54 -5.38 -9.36
N ALA A 114 10.67 -5.91 -8.13
CA ALA A 114 10.03 -5.35 -6.93
C ALA A 114 10.57 -3.97 -6.48
N GLY A 115 11.58 -3.43 -7.17
CA GLY A 115 12.13 -2.10 -6.88
C GLY A 115 13.20 -2.05 -5.78
N LYS A 116 13.81 -3.18 -5.40
CA LYS A 116 14.84 -3.24 -4.34
C LYS A 116 15.98 -2.24 -4.53
N THR A 117 16.56 -2.17 -5.72
CA THR A 117 17.69 -1.27 -6.04
C THR A 117 17.27 0.20 -5.92
N THR A 118 16.09 0.54 -6.40
CA THR A 118 15.53 1.90 -6.26
C THR A 118 15.23 2.24 -4.81
N ALA A 119 14.67 1.30 -4.04
CA ALA A 119 14.39 1.47 -2.61
C ALA A 119 15.69 1.65 -1.81
N ALA A 120 16.75 0.90 -2.14
CA ALA A 120 18.07 1.03 -1.52
C ALA A 120 18.62 2.46 -1.67
N ALA A 121 18.60 3.00 -2.89
CA ALA A 121 19.09 4.35 -3.16
C ALA A 121 18.24 5.42 -2.44
N LYS A 122 16.91 5.31 -2.48
CA LYS A 122 16.02 6.25 -1.76
C LYS A 122 16.22 6.19 -0.25
N LEU A 123 16.39 5.00 0.31
CA LEU A 123 16.67 4.82 1.73
C LEU A 123 18.03 5.42 2.11
N ALA A 124 19.05 5.19 1.29
CA ALA A 124 20.37 5.79 1.49
C ALA A 124 20.30 7.32 1.49
N SER A 125 19.57 7.92 0.53
CA SER A 125 19.35 9.37 0.50
C SER A 125 18.70 9.88 1.79
N ARG A 126 17.64 9.21 2.25
CA ARG A 126 16.95 9.57 3.51
C ARG A 126 17.87 9.43 4.74
N LEU A 127 18.70 8.39 4.79
CA LEU A 127 19.64 8.20 5.89
C LEU A 127 20.78 9.25 5.84
N LYS A 128 21.27 9.58 4.67
CA LYS A 128 22.28 10.63 4.46
C LYS A 128 21.75 12.00 4.91
N SER A 129 20.50 12.35 4.59
CA SER A 129 19.88 13.59 5.07
C SER A 129 19.69 13.66 6.60
N LYS A 130 19.67 12.49 7.28
CA LYS A 130 19.67 12.36 8.75
C LYS A 130 21.10 12.29 9.34
N GLY A 131 22.14 12.63 8.58
CA GLY A 131 23.53 12.64 9.03
C GLY A 131 24.19 11.27 9.14
N ARG A 132 23.57 10.20 8.60
CA ARG A 132 24.17 8.86 8.57
C ARG A 132 25.06 8.70 7.34
N LYS A 133 25.97 7.73 7.38
CA LYS A 133 26.88 7.37 6.27
C LYS A 133 26.48 6.00 5.69
N PRO A 134 25.49 5.92 4.79
CA PRO A 134 25.07 4.64 4.22
C PRO A 134 26.09 4.13 3.23
N LEU A 135 26.35 2.82 3.25
CA LEU A 135 27.08 2.06 2.24
C LEU A 135 26.09 1.17 1.49
N LEU A 136 26.04 1.28 0.17
CA LEU A 136 25.24 0.40 -0.68
C LEU A 136 26.09 -0.76 -1.18
N VAL A 137 25.60 -2.00 -1.01
CA VAL A 137 26.29 -3.22 -1.42
C VAL A 137 25.40 -3.98 -2.40
N ALA A 138 25.95 -4.31 -3.59
CA ALA A 138 25.28 -5.14 -4.55
C ALA A 138 25.47 -6.62 -4.18
N CYS A 139 24.36 -7.30 -3.89
CA CYS A 139 24.36 -8.75 -3.62
C CYS A 139 23.80 -9.58 -4.78
N ASP A 140 23.39 -8.94 -5.88
CA ASP A 140 22.94 -9.60 -7.11
C ASP A 140 24.16 -9.81 -8.04
N ILE A 141 24.90 -10.87 -7.77
CA ILE A 141 26.14 -11.20 -8.51
C ILE A 141 25.89 -11.92 -9.85
N TYR A 142 24.66 -12.40 -10.06
CA TYR A 142 24.32 -13.17 -11.25
C TYR A 142 23.89 -12.30 -12.44
N ARG A 143 23.50 -11.05 -12.21
CA ARG A 143 23.13 -10.10 -13.26
C ARG A 143 24.27 -9.13 -13.56
N PRO A 144 24.85 -9.16 -14.77
CA PRO A 144 26.01 -8.33 -15.12
C PRO A 144 25.81 -6.82 -14.85
N ALA A 145 24.62 -6.30 -15.12
CA ALA A 145 24.31 -4.88 -14.96
C ALA A 145 23.87 -4.48 -13.53
N ALA A 146 23.76 -5.41 -12.58
CA ALA A 146 23.19 -5.10 -11.25
C ALA A 146 24.09 -4.17 -10.44
N ILE A 147 25.40 -4.37 -10.51
CA ILE A 147 26.39 -3.53 -9.81
C ILE A 147 26.38 -2.12 -10.40
N GLU A 148 26.46 -2.02 -11.73
CA GLU A 148 26.46 -0.74 -12.44
C GLU A 148 25.16 0.04 -12.16
N GLN A 149 24.00 -0.62 -12.21
CA GLN A 149 22.70 -0.03 -11.89
C GLN A 149 22.66 0.53 -10.46
N LEU A 150 23.24 -0.18 -9.49
CA LEU A 150 23.30 0.29 -8.11
C LEU A 150 24.24 1.50 -8.00
N GLN A 151 25.39 1.50 -8.67
CA GLN A 151 26.32 2.64 -8.70
C GLN A 151 25.69 3.89 -9.31
N ILE A 152 24.99 3.75 -10.45
CA ILE A 152 24.29 4.85 -11.11
C ILE A 152 23.23 5.44 -10.15
N ASN A 153 22.47 4.61 -9.45
CA ASN A 153 21.46 5.07 -8.50
C ASN A 153 22.10 5.68 -7.23
N ALA A 154 23.21 5.15 -6.76
CA ALA A 154 23.96 5.70 -5.62
C ALA A 154 24.53 7.10 -5.90
N ASN A 155 25.03 7.32 -7.12
CA ASN A 155 25.59 8.60 -7.53
C ASN A 155 24.53 9.71 -7.67
N LYS A 156 23.24 9.38 -7.73
CA LYS A 156 22.13 10.34 -7.78
C LYS A 156 21.69 10.85 -6.40
N VAL A 157 22.19 10.25 -5.33
CA VAL A 157 21.78 10.51 -3.93
C VAL A 157 22.99 10.79 -3.03
#